data_649009cb7681c23a3e6e506fae980642
#
_entry.id   649009cb7681c23a3e6e506fae980642
#
_cell.length_a   1.000
_cell.length_b   1.000
_cell.length_c   1.000
_cell.angle_alpha   90.00
_cell.angle_beta   90.00
_cell.angle_gamma   90.00
#
_symmetry.space_group_name_H-M   'P 1'
#
loop_
_entity.id
_entity.type
_entity.pdbx_description
1 polymer ?
#
loop_
_entity_poly.entity_id
_entity_poly.type
_entity_poly.pdbx_seq_one_letter_code
_entity_poly.pdbx_strand_id
1 'polypeptide(L)'
;MRAFAIILGWIICSGMISCSEKVKNPESEIHVQKRLNLIVSQKKMIEIPGGTYKAFIGKDSGRIVKVQTFDLDDSPVTNNEYLEFLKANPQWTRSKILRLYADSNYLKHWKSDYEIPEGMSPDAPVTNISWFAAEAYAKSTGKRLPAIDEWEYAALADQKTPNASKDPAFTDYILKAYQKKDKNKQPIKQEPPNYYGIYNMYGMVWEWTYDFNSVMMSGESRKDNTVNDNLFCAGAAVTSSDLRNYAAFIRYALRGSIKANYCLNNLGFRCAKNKN
;
A
#
# COMPACT_ATOMS: atom_id res chain seq x y z
N MET A 1 2.52 89.37 -14.02
CA MET A 1 2.89 88.32 -13.06
C MET A 1 2.53 86.97 -13.67
N ARG A 2 3.53 86.16 -14.04
CA ARG A 2 3.34 84.94 -14.79
C ARG A 2 3.33 83.81 -13.78
N ALA A 3 2.23 82.99 -13.77
CA ALA A 3 2.17 81.76 -12.96
C ALA A 3 2.67 80.59 -13.79
N PHE A 4 3.68 79.90 -13.25
CA PHE A 4 4.20 78.61 -13.79
C PHE A 4 3.40 77.47 -13.21
N ALA A 5 2.79 76.68 -14.07
CA ALA A 5 2.17 75.40 -13.69
C ALA A 5 3.19 74.28 -13.89
N ILE A 6 3.46 73.57 -12.82
CA ILE A 6 4.30 72.35 -12.80
C ILE A 6 3.39 71.15 -13.00
N ILE A 7 3.55 70.43 -14.11
CA ILE A 7 2.89 69.19 -14.40
C ILE A 7 3.77 68.05 -13.87
N LEU A 8 3.30 67.39 -12.81
CA LEU A 8 3.93 66.16 -12.27
C LEU A 8 3.42 64.95 -13.07
N GLY A 9 4.27 64.41 -13.93
CA GLY A 9 3.97 63.17 -14.65
C GLY A 9 4.12 61.95 -13.76
N TRP A 10 3.04 61.22 -13.54
CA TRP A 10 3.05 59.88 -12.92
C TRP A 10 3.39 58.83 -13.97
N ILE A 11 4.59 58.22 -13.85
CA ILE A 11 4.96 57.04 -14.61
C ILE A 11 4.40 55.83 -13.86
N ILE A 12 3.33 55.25 -14.40
CA ILE A 12 2.80 53.95 -13.95
C ILE A 12 3.67 52.87 -14.59
N CYS A 13 4.55 52.31 -13.81
CA CYS A 13 5.33 51.14 -14.20
C CYS A 13 4.44 49.89 -14.03
N SER A 14 3.74 49.50 -15.11
CA SER A 14 3.00 48.23 -15.16
C SER A 14 3.97 47.06 -15.26
N GLY A 15 4.34 46.53 -14.11
CA GLY A 15 5.06 45.27 -14.04
C GLY A 15 4.16 44.11 -14.49
N MET A 16 4.32 43.66 -15.73
CA MET A 16 3.74 42.42 -16.19
C MET A 16 4.49 41.29 -15.51
N ILE A 17 3.89 40.69 -14.46
CA ILE A 17 4.30 39.44 -13.92
C ILE A 17 3.86 38.38 -14.95
N SER A 18 4.75 38.01 -15.85
CA SER A 18 4.59 36.86 -16.73
C SER A 18 4.72 35.59 -15.88
N CYS A 19 3.60 35.03 -15.43
CA CYS A 19 3.55 33.64 -15.00
C CYS A 19 3.84 32.77 -16.23
N SER A 20 5.08 32.34 -16.36
CA SER A 20 5.46 31.30 -17.31
C SER A 20 4.88 29.98 -16.79
N GLU A 21 3.63 29.69 -17.11
CA GLU A 21 3.13 28.32 -17.09
C GLU A 21 3.99 27.54 -18.08
N LYS A 22 4.83 26.63 -17.56
CA LYS A 22 5.51 25.64 -18.40
C LYS A 22 4.42 24.86 -19.14
N VAL A 23 4.23 25.18 -20.43
CA VAL A 23 3.37 24.43 -21.33
C VAL A 23 3.84 22.97 -21.26
N LYS A 24 3.05 22.11 -20.64
CA LYS A 24 3.32 20.69 -20.58
C LYS A 24 3.28 20.19 -22.02
N ASN A 25 4.36 19.56 -22.47
CA ASN A 25 4.41 18.99 -23.81
C ASN A 25 3.51 17.73 -23.84
N PRO A 26 2.40 17.72 -24.61
CA PRO A 26 1.47 16.58 -24.64
C PRO A 26 2.14 15.27 -25.09
N GLU A 27 3.16 15.33 -25.93
CA GLU A 27 3.91 14.14 -26.37
C GLU A 27 4.66 13.50 -25.20
N SER A 28 5.22 14.30 -24.29
CA SER A 28 5.92 13.75 -23.12
C SER A 28 4.96 13.05 -22.16
N GLU A 29 3.75 13.56 -21.96
CA GLU A 29 2.73 12.93 -21.13
C GLU A 29 2.25 11.60 -21.73
N ILE A 30 2.05 11.55 -23.05
CA ILE A 30 1.68 10.31 -23.76
C ILE A 30 2.78 9.26 -23.61
N HIS A 31 4.04 9.63 -23.77
CA HIS A 31 5.17 8.70 -23.60
C HIS A 31 5.27 8.14 -22.17
N VAL A 32 5.08 8.98 -21.17
CA VAL A 32 5.13 8.57 -19.75
C VAL A 32 3.96 7.64 -19.41
N GLN A 33 2.74 7.96 -19.86
CA GLN A 33 1.59 7.09 -19.66
C GLN A 33 1.73 5.75 -20.38
N LYS A 34 2.25 5.76 -21.61
CA LYS A 34 2.54 4.53 -22.37
C LYS A 34 3.57 3.66 -21.64
N ARG A 35 4.60 4.25 -21.04
CA ARG A 35 5.62 3.53 -20.27
C ARG A 35 5.05 2.93 -18.99
N LEU A 36 4.22 3.68 -18.24
CA LEU A 36 3.52 3.15 -17.09
C LEU A 36 2.65 1.96 -17.49
N ASN A 37 1.85 2.10 -18.54
CA ASN A 37 0.99 1.03 -19.02
C ASN A 37 1.80 -0.22 -19.44
N LEU A 38 2.98 -0.03 -20.05
CA LEU A 38 3.86 -1.14 -20.41
C LEU A 38 4.39 -1.87 -19.17
N ILE A 39 4.89 -1.14 -18.18
CA ILE A 39 5.42 -1.74 -16.94
C ILE A 39 4.30 -2.47 -16.18
N VAL A 40 3.13 -1.86 -16.08
CA VAL A 40 1.96 -2.47 -15.44
C VAL A 40 1.47 -3.70 -16.20
N SER A 41 1.49 -3.68 -17.54
CA SER A 41 1.12 -4.86 -18.35
C SER A 41 2.10 -6.03 -18.21
N GLN A 42 3.33 -5.78 -17.78
CA GLN A 42 4.33 -6.81 -17.48
C GLN A 42 4.17 -7.39 -16.06
N LYS A 43 3.47 -6.69 -15.16
CA LYS A 43 3.18 -7.20 -13.82
C LYS A 43 2.22 -8.37 -13.92
N LYS A 44 2.71 -9.56 -13.59
CA LYS A 44 1.91 -10.77 -13.63
C LYS A 44 0.83 -10.72 -12.55
N MET A 45 -0.41 -10.98 -12.94
CA MET A 45 -1.50 -11.26 -12.02
C MET A 45 -1.81 -12.74 -12.02
N ILE A 46 -2.10 -13.26 -10.85
CA ILE A 46 -2.44 -14.67 -10.64
C ILE A 46 -3.91 -14.77 -10.27
N GLU A 47 -4.63 -15.62 -10.95
CA GLU A 47 -5.99 -15.98 -10.57
C GLU A 47 -5.97 -16.78 -9.27
N ILE A 48 -6.66 -16.26 -8.26
CA ILE A 48 -6.90 -16.95 -7.00
C ILE A 48 -8.32 -17.50 -7.06
N PRO A 49 -8.49 -18.83 -7.13
CA PRO A 49 -9.81 -19.45 -7.14
C PRO A 49 -10.59 -19.07 -5.89
N GLY A 50 -11.86 -18.75 -6.04
CA GLY A 50 -12.74 -18.49 -4.92
C GLY A 50 -12.89 -19.71 -4.01
N GLY A 51 -13.27 -19.46 -2.77
CA GLY A 51 -13.42 -20.51 -1.78
C GLY A 51 -13.89 -19.99 -0.44
N THR A 52 -13.68 -20.78 0.59
CA THR A 52 -14.02 -20.40 1.96
C THR A 52 -12.83 -20.59 2.89
N TYR A 53 -12.70 -19.73 3.89
CA TYR A 53 -11.73 -19.90 4.95
C TYR A 53 -12.34 -19.49 6.30
N LYS A 54 -11.68 -19.92 7.37
CA LYS A 54 -12.04 -19.54 8.73
C LYS A 54 -11.27 -18.28 9.11
N ALA A 55 -11.98 -17.14 9.23
CA ALA A 55 -11.35 -15.89 9.63
C ALA A 55 -10.85 -15.97 11.07
N PHE A 56 -9.72 -15.29 11.33
CA PHE A 56 -9.14 -15.23 12.68
C PHE A 56 -9.94 -14.32 13.60
N ILE A 57 -10.44 -13.18 13.11
CA ILE A 57 -11.17 -12.19 13.89
C ILE A 57 -12.64 -12.14 13.50
N GLY A 58 -13.50 -12.05 14.51
CA GLY A 58 -14.92 -11.83 14.47
C GLY A 58 -15.50 -12.13 15.85
N LYS A 59 -16.66 -11.58 16.19
CA LYS A 59 -17.40 -11.91 17.46
C LYS A 59 -17.53 -13.42 17.68
N ASP A 60 -17.43 -14.17 16.57
CA ASP A 60 -17.34 -15.62 16.54
C ASP A 60 -15.95 -15.97 15.98
N SER A 61 -14.97 -16.22 16.85
CA SER A 61 -13.68 -16.80 16.48
C SER A 61 -13.93 -18.06 15.66
N GLY A 62 -13.96 -17.92 14.33
CA GLY A 62 -14.35 -19.02 13.45
C GLY A 62 -15.38 -18.69 12.37
N ARG A 63 -15.72 -17.41 12.14
CA ARG A 63 -16.59 -17.03 11.03
C ARG A 63 -16.04 -17.58 9.71
N ILE A 64 -16.87 -18.35 9.01
CA ILE A 64 -16.57 -18.82 7.66
C ILE A 64 -16.77 -17.65 6.70
N VAL A 65 -15.72 -17.27 6.01
CA VAL A 65 -15.71 -16.23 4.99
C VAL A 65 -15.69 -16.87 3.61
N LYS A 66 -16.58 -16.40 2.73
CA LYS A 66 -16.59 -16.77 1.31
C LYS A 66 -15.84 -15.69 0.52
N VAL A 67 -14.79 -16.09 -0.17
CA VAL A 67 -14.01 -15.25 -1.08
C VAL A 67 -14.40 -15.60 -2.52
N GLN A 68 -14.69 -14.59 -3.33
CA GLN A 68 -14.93 -14.78 -4.76
C GLN A 68 -13.59 -14.98 -5.50
N THR A 69 -13.62 -15.55 -6.70
CA THR A 69 -12.45 -15.61 -7.57
C THR A 69 -12.00 -14.20 -7.93
N PHE A 70 -10.70 -13.93 -7.83
CA PHE A 70 -10.09 -12.63 -8.13
C PHE A 70 -8.67 -12.81 -8.67
N ASP A 71 -8.14 -11.79 -9.31
CA ASP A 71 -6.74 -11.74 -9.71
C ASP A 71 -5.94 -10.94 -8.67
N LEU A 72 -4.75 -11.43 -8.33
CA LEU A 72 -3.82 -10.78 -7.38
C LEU A 72 -2.45 -10.59 -8.05
N ASP A 73 -1.82 -9.43 -7.87
CA ASP A 73 -0.43 -9.23 -8.28
C ASP A 73 0.45 -10.31 -7.66
N ASP A 74 1.30 -10.93 -8.47
CA ASP A 74 2.14 -12.04 -8.01
C ASP A 74 3.19 -11.63 -6.95
N SER A 75 3.40 -10.33 -6.77
CA SER A 75 4.38 -9.76 -5.84
C SER A 75 3.99 -8.31 -5.46
N PRO A 76 4.54 -7.75 -4.38
CA PRO A 76 4.34 -6.35 -4.01
C PRO A 76 4.75 -5.39 -5.13
N VAL A 77 4.18 -4.19 -5.15
CA VAL A 77 4.59 -3.11 -6.07
C VAL A 77 6.02 -2.67 -5.70
N THR A 78 6.86 -2.56 -6.72
CA THR A 78 8.28 -2.20 -6.58
C THR A 78 8.51 -0.69 -6.61
N ASN A 79 9.71 -0.26 -6.17
CA ASN A 79 10.14 1.13 -6.29
C ASN A 79 10.14 1.60 -7.75
N ASN A 80 10.57 0.75 -8.68
CA ASN A 80 10.60 1.09 -10.11
C ASN A 80 9.20 1.27 -10.69
N GLU A 81 8.27 0.36 -10.38
CA GLU A 81 6.87 0.48 -10.79
C GLU A 81 6.22 1.75 -10.23
N TYR A 82 6.53 2.06 -8.97
CA TYR A 82 6.01 3.26 -8.32
C TYR A 82 6.64 4.55 -8.86
N LEU A 83 7.92 4.52 -9.23
CA LEU A 83 8.61 5.64 -9.88
C LEU A 83 7.93 6.03 -11.22
N GLU A 84 7.56 5.05 -12.04
CA GLU A 84 6.86 5.32 -13.29
C GLU A 84 5.44 5.89 -13.04
N PHE A 85 4.77 5.41 -11.99
CA PHE A 85 3.51 6.02 -11.55
C PHE A 85 3.68 7.50 -11.16
N LEU A 86 4.71 7.85 -10.41
CA LEU A 86 4.98 9.24 -10.01
C LEU A 86 5.27 10.14 -11.21
N LYS A 87 5.99 9.62 -12.22
CA LYS A 87 6.24 10.36 -13.47
C LYS A 87 4.95 10.66 -14.23
N ALA A 88 4.02 9.69 -14.27
CA ALA A 88 2.71 9.86 -14.92
C ALA A 88 1.75 10.70 -14.07
N ASN A 89 1.94 10.74 -12.75
CA ASN A 89 1.04 11.36 -11.78
C ASN A 89 1.81 12.25 -10.78
N PRO A 90 2.38 13.39 -11.24
CA PRO A 90 3.28 14.23 -10.44
C PRO A 90 2.66 14.80 -9.15
N GLN A 91 1.34 14.86 -9.05
CA GLN A 91 0.63 15.29 -7.83
C GLN A 91 0.86 14.34 -6.64
N TRP A 92 1.31 13.11 -6.90
CA TRP A 92 1.65 12.11 -5.89
C TRP A 92 3.15 12.09 -5.54
N THR A 93 3.97 13.00 -6.06
CA THR A 93 5.37 13.13 -5.64
C THR A 93 5.48 13.63 -4.21
N ARG A 94 6.60 13.33 -3.55
CA ARG A 94 6.85 13.71 -2.15
C ARG A 94 6.73 15.22 -1.92
N SER A 95 7.18 16.03 -2.89
CA SER A 95 7.12 17.49 -2.79
C SER A 95 5.74 18.08 -3.01
N LYS A 96 4.81 17.34 -3.66
CA LYS A 96 3.50 17.87 -4.09
C LYS A 96 2.31 17.24 -3.35
N ILE A 97 2.49 16.08 -2.73
CA ILE A 97 1.39 15.40 -2.05
C ILE A 97 0.84 16.25 -0.90
N LEU A 98 -0.49 16.33 -0.82
CA LEU A 98 -1.14 17.07 0.26
C LEU A 98 -1.03 16.30 1.58
N ARG A 99 -0.86 17.02 2.69
CA ARG A 99 -0.79 16.46 4.06
C ARG A 99 -2.05 15.70 4.47
N LEU A 100 -3.16 15.97 3.83
CA LEU A 100 -4.39 15.19 3.98
C LEU A 100 -4.20 13.73 3.56
N TYR A 101 -3.44 13.50 2.50
CA TYR A 101 -3.26 12.19 1.87
C TYR A 101 -2.03 11.43 2.40
N ALA A 102 -1.03 12.11 2.96
CA ALA A 102 0.15 11.44 3.48
C ALA A 102 0.82 12.25 4.60
N ASP A 103 1.39 11.56 5.57
CA ASP A 103 2.17 12.18 6.63
C ASP A 103 3.58 12.57 6.15
N SER A 104 4.41 13.09 7.07
CA SER A 104 5.77 13.56 6.76
C SER A 104 6.77 12.44 6.39
N ASN A 105 6.37 11.18 6.57
CA ASN A 105 7.21 10.04 6.25
C ASN A 105 7.03 9.53 4.82
N TYR A 106 6.09 10.11 4.06
CA TYR A 106 5.84 9.72 2.68
C TYR A 106 7.10 9.81 1.83
N LEU A 107 7.54 8.69 1.26
CA LEU A 107 8.77 8.53 0.48
C LEU A 107 10.00 9.21 1.13
N LYS A 108 10.04 9.31 2.46
CA LYS A 108 11.06 10.07 3.21
C LYS A 108 12.47 9.58 2.93
N HIS A 109 12.63 8.30 2.63
CA HIS A 109 13.93 7.69 2.33
C HIS A 109 14.39 7.92 0.89
N TRP A 110 13.51 8.36 -0.05
CA TRP A 110 13.92 8.70 -1.40
C TRP A 110 14.75 10.00 -1.40
N LYS A 111 15.76 10.09 -2.26
CA LYS A 111 16.62 11.29 -2.35
C LYS A 111 15.87 12.51 -2.87
N SER A 112 14.99 12.30 -3.87
CA SER A 112 14.15 13.33 -4.46
C SER A 112 12.79 12.74 -4.88
N ASP A 113 11.96 13.50 -5.58
CA ASP A 113 10.66 13.05 -6.11
C ASP A 113 10.77 11.85 -7.05
N TYR A 114 11.92 11.69 -7.70
CA TYR A 114 12.14 10.70 -8.76
C TYR A 114 13.43 9.90 -8.59
N GLU A 115 14.02 9.89 -7.39
CA GLU A 115 15.31 9.24 -7.17
C GLU A 115 15.26 8.27 -5.98
N ILE A 116 15.36 6.98 -6.32
CA ILE A 116 15.44 5.88 -5.35
C ILE A 116 16.81 5.98 -4.63
N PRO A 117 16.88 5.75 -3.30
CA PRO A 117 18.12 5.86 -2.55
C PRO A 117 19.15 4.80 -2.95
N GLU A 118 20.43 5.14 -2.81
CA GLU A 118 21.51 4.16 -2.93
C GLU A 118 21.35 3.03 -1.91
N GLY A 119 21.73 1.81 -2.30
CA GLY A 119 21.60 0.62 -1.46
C GLY A 119 20.18 0.04 -1.38
N MET A 120 19.20 0.65 -2.07
CA MET A 120 17.87 0.11 -2.23
C MET A 120 17.68 -0.37 -3.67
N SER A 121 17.29 -1.64 -3.84
CA SER A 121 17.00 -2.16 -5.18
C SER A 121 15.80 -1.43 -5.81
N PRO A 122 15.83 -1.07 -7.10
CA PRO A 122 14.65 -0.64 -7.85
C PRO A 122 13.53 -1.68 -7.82
N ASP A 123 13.88 -2.97 -7.73
CA ASP A 123 12.94 -4.08 -7.66
C ASP A 123 12.57 -4.47 -6.21
N ALA A 124 13.02 -3.72 -5.21
CA ALA A 124 12.51 -3.86 -3.85
C ALA A 124 11.09 -3.30 -3.72
N PRO A 125 10.28 -3.80 -2.79
CA PRO A 125 8.95 -3.24 -2.54
C PRO A 125 9.01 -1.75 -2.20
N VAL A 126 8.11 -0.97 -2.77
CA VAL A 126 7.95 0.43 -2.35
C VAL A 126 7.35 0.48 -0.95
N THR A 127 7.90 1.36 -0.10
CA THR A 127 7.45 1.59 1.28
C THR A 127 7.32 3.07 1.59
N ASN A 128 6.90 3.42 2.79
CA ASN A 128 6.56 4.80 3.14
C ASN A 128 5.48 5.38 2.23
N ILE A 129 4.49 4.58 1.92
CA ILE A 129 3.34 4.90 1.07
C ILE A 129 2.09 4.94 1.92
N SER A 130 1.27 5.97 1.76
CA SER A 130 -0.06 6.04 2.39
C SER A 130 -1.07 5.15 1.66
N TRP A 131 -2.18 4.83 2.34
CA TRP A 131 -3.30 4.12 1.72
C TRP A 131 -3.85 4.87 0.50
N PHE A 132 -4.00 6.20 0.60
CA PHE A 132 -4.48 7.03 -0.51
C PHE A 132 -3.58 6.95 -1.74
N ALA A 133 -2.27 6.96 -1.54
CA ALA A 133 -1.31 6.86 -2.63
C ALA A 133 -1.27 5.45 -3.25
N ALA A 134 -1.39 4.41 -2.43
CA ALA A 134 -1.51 3.02 -2.89
C ALA A 134 -2.80 2.81 -3.70
N GLU A 135 -3.93 3.36 -3.24
CA GLU A 135 -5.20 3.30 -3.97
C GLU A 135 -5.15 4.07 -5.30
N ALA A 136 -4.51 5.26 -5.30
CA ALA A 136 -4.33 6.04 -6.53
C ALA A 136 -3.47 5.30 -7.56
N TYR A 137 -2.39 4.63 -7.12
CA TYR A 137 -1.60 3.74 -7.98
C TYR A 137 -2.49 2.64 -8.57
N ALA A 138 -3.21 1.90 -7.72
CA ALA A 138 -4.05 0.80 -8.16
C ALA A 138 -5.09 1.26 -9.20
N LYS A 139 -5.78 2.36 -8.96
CA LYS A 139 -6.75 2.96 -9.90
C LYS A 139 -6.10 3.37 -11.22
N SER A 140 -4.92 4.00 -11.19
CA SER A 140 -4.20 4.43 -12.40
C SER A 140 -3.77 3.26 -13.29
N THR A 141 -3.71 2.06 -12.73
CA THR A 141 -3.33 0.81 -13.41
C THR A 141 -4.54 -0.09 -13.73
N GLY A 142 -5.76 0.42 -13.55
CA GLY A 142 -7.01 -0.34 -13.78
C GLY A 142 -7.23 -1.49 -12.78
N LYS A 143 -6.64 -1.37 -11.60
CA LYS A 143 -6.68 -2.33 -10.50
C LYS A 143 -7.31 -1.70 -9.24
N ARG A 144 -7.33 -2.43 -8.15
CA ARG A 144 -7.71 -2.00 -6.81
C ARG A 144 -6.77 -2.59 -5.76
N LEU A 145 -6.85 -2.14 -4.53
CA LEU A 145 -6.25 -2.86 -3.42
C LEU A 145 -7.04 -4.15 -3.13
N PRO A 146 -6.41 -5.24 -2.67
CA PRO A 146 -7.12 -6.43 -2.20
C PRO A 146 -7.91 -6.09 -0.92
N ALA A 147 -9.05 -6.74 -0.73
CA ALA A 147 -9.72 -6.75 0.56
C ALA A 147 -8.89 -7.56 1.59
N ILE A 148 -9.10 -7.32 2.90
CA ILE A 148 -8.45 -8.11 3.95
C ILE A 148 -8.70 -9.60 3.73
N ASP A 149 -9.95 -9.98 3.50
CA ASP A 149 -10.33 -11.38 3.34
C ASP A 149 -9.69 -12.02 2.10
N GLU A 150 -9.50 -11.28 1.01
CA GLU A 150 -8.78 -11.76 -0.18
C GLU A 150 -7.29 -11.97 0.10
N TRP A 151 -6.68 -10.99 0.77
CA TRP A 151 -5.27 -11.06 1.14
C TRP A 151 -5.01 -12.22 2.11
N GLU A 152 -5.80 -12.34 3.18
CA GLU A 152 -5.67 -13.41 4.17
C GLU A 152 -5.91 -14.79 3.53
N TYR A 153 -6.90 -14.92 2.63
CA TYR A 153 -7.18 -16.16 1.93
C TYR A 153 -6.00 -16.62 1.07
N ALA A 154 -5.43 -15.72 0.25
CA ALA A 154 -4.25 -16.02 -0.55
C ALA A 154 -3.01 -16.34 0.31
N ALA A 155 -2.91 -15.72 1.49
CA ALA A 155 -1.83 -15.89 2.45
C ALA A 155 -1.91 -17.19 3.27
N LEU A 156 -3.02 -17.95 3.24
CA LEU A 156 -3.09 -19.26 3.86
C LEU A 156 -2.23 -20.33 3.17
N ALA A 157 -1.86 -20.08 1.91
CA ALA A 157 -1.13 -21.05 1.10
C ALA A 157 0.37 -21.08 1.46
N ASP A 158 0.92 -22.27 1.63
CA ASP A 158 2.36 -22.53 1.60
C ASP A 158 2.81 -22.85 0.16
N GLN A 159 3.98 -23.43 -0.02
CA GLN A 159 4.49 -23.84 -1.34
C GLN A 159 3.77 -25.08 -1.92
N LYS A 160 3.07 -25.85 -1.11
CA LYS A 160 2.55 -27.18 -1.48
C LYS A 160 1.03 -27.26 -1.44
N THR A 161 0.41 -26.49 -0.55
CA THR A 161 -1.04 -26.57 -0.31
C THR A 161 -1.69 -25.19 -0.33
N PRO A 162 -2.95 -25.09 -0.77
CA PRO A 162 -3.68 -23.83 -0.78
C PRO A 162 -4.06 -23.34 0.63
N ASN A 163 -3.95 -24.21 1.64
CA ASN A 163 -4.22 -23.83 3.03
C ASN A 163 -3.34 -24.65 4.01
N ALA A 164 -2.29 -24.03 4.47
CA ALA A 164 -1.35 -24.56 5.47
C ALA A 164 -1.61 -24.02 6.89
N SER A 165 -2.77 -23.40 7.15
CA SER A 165 -3.07 -22.73 8.43
C SER A 165 -3.03 -23.66 9.64
N LYS A 166 -3.13 -24.97 9.44
CA LYS A 166 -3.02 -25.99 10.50
C LYS A 166 -1.61 -26.54 10.68
N ASP A 167 -0.67 -26.21 9.79
CA ASP A 167 0.70 -26.67 9.85
C ASP A 167 1.55 -25.79 10.80
N PRO A 168 2.07 -26.33 11.91
CA PRO A 168 2.95 -25.61 12.81
C PRO A 168 4.21 -25.09 12.14
N ALA A 169 4.77 -25.83 11.16
CA ALA A 169 5.97 -25.43 10.43
C ALA A 169 5.73 -24.20 9.57
N PHE A 170 4.53 -24.06 9.00
CA PHE A 170 4.15 -22.88 8.25
C PHE A 170 4.01 -21.64 9.17
N THR A 171 3.43 -21.80 10.35
CA THR A 171 3.36 -20.72 11.36
C THR A 171 4.77 -20.27 11.77
N ASP A 172 5.66 -21.21 12.03
CA ASP A 172 7.05 -20.93 12.40
C ASP A 172 7.80 -20.19 11.28
N TYR A 173 7.57 -20.59 10.03
CA TYR A 173 8.06 -19.88 8.85
C TYR A 173 7.60 -18.42 8.82
N ILE A 174 6.31 -18.15 9.03
CA ILE A 174 5.74 -16.78 9.04
C ILE A 174 6.39 -15.95 10.14
N LEU A 175 6.48 -16.47 11.36
CA LEU A 175 7.05 -15.75 12.49
C LEU A 175 8.54 -15.43 12.27
N LYS A 176 9.30 -16.38 11.74
CA LYS A 176 10.71 -16.17 11.35
C LYS A 176 10.85 -15.13 10.22
N ALA A 177 9.91 -15.13 9.26
CA ALA A 177 9.90 -14.16 8.18
C ALA A 177 9.72 -12.71 8.70
N TYR A 178 8.88 -12.50 9.72
CA TYR A 178 8.69 -11.19 10.35
C TYR A 178 9.89 -10.70 11.17
N GLN A 179 10.75 -11.60 11.63
CA GLN A 179 11.95 -11.24 12.42
C GLN A 179 13.12 -10.78 11.54
N LYS A 180 13.11 -11.08 10.25
CA LYS A 180 14.19 -10.72 9.33
C LYS A 180 14.21 -9.22 9.06
N LYS A 181 15.33 -8.56 9.38
CA LYS A 181 15.55 -7.12 9.15
C LYS A 181 15.95 -6.84 7.69
N ASP A 182 15.69 -5.62 7.23
CA ASP A 182 16.15 -5.07 5.94
C ASP A 182 15.74 -5.83 4.66
N LYS A 183 14.82 -6.76 4.75
CA LYS A 183 14.31 -7.48 3.57
C LYS A 183 13.63 -6.56 2.56
N ASN A 184 13.00 -5.50 3.03
CA ASN A 184 12.32 -4.50 2.20
C ASN A 184 13.26 -3.66 1.31
N LYS A 185 14.58 -3.81 1.46
CA LYS A 185 15.58 -3.19 0.57
C LYS A 185 16.03 -4.11 -0.55
N GLN A 186 15.73 -5.41 -0.45
CA GLN A 186 16.14 -6.44 -1.39
C GLN A 186 15.11 -6.60 -2.52
N PRO A 187 15.52 -7.08 -3.70
CA PRO A 187 14.59 -7.39 -4.78
C PRO A 187 13.49 -8.36 -4.33
N ILE A 188 12.29 -8.21 -4.91
CA ILE A 188 11.21 -9.19 -4.76
C ILE A 188 11.61 -10.55 -5.39
N LYS A 189 10.83 -11.60 -5.08
CA LYS A 189 10.95 -12.95 -5.71
C LYS A 189 12.26 -13.67 -5.44
N GLN A 190 12.95 -13.36 -4.33
CA GLN A 190 14.16 -14.08 -3.92
C GLN A 190 13.86 -15.46 -3.30
N GLU A 191 12.65 -15.69 -2.85
CA GLU A 191 12.18 -16.96 -2.29
C GLU A 191 11.12 -17.58 -3.22
N PRO A 192 10.93 -18.90 -3.20
CA PRO A 192 9.89 -19.55 -4.01
C PRO A 192 8.49 -19.00 -3.72
N PRO A 193 7.58 -19.03 -4.70
CA PRO A 193 6.20 -18.58 -4.50
C PRO A 193 5.41 -19.59 -3.66
N ASN A 194 4.24 -19.17 -3.18
CA ASN A 194 3.28 -20.06 -2.57
C ASN A 194 2.57 -20.94 -3.63
N TYR A 195 1.66 -21.82 -3.18
CA TYR A 195 0.88 -22.74 -4.00
C TYR A 195 0.23 -22.10 -5.22
N TYR A 196 -0.26 -20.87 -5.09
CA TYR A 196 -0.89 -20.13 -6.19
C TYR A 196 0.13 -19.48 -7.14
N GLY A 197 1.39 -19.42 -6.81
CA GLY A 197 2.40 -18.68 -7.58
C GLY A 197 2.59 -17.23 -7.10
N ILE A 198 2.13 -16.90 -5.90
CA ILE A 198 2.28 -15.59 -5.28
C ILE A 198 3.57 -15.54 -4.45
N TYR A 199 4.37 -14.49 -4.67
CA TYR A 199 5.63 -14.26 -3.97
C TYR A 199 5.46 -13.30 -2.79
N ASN A 200 6.31 -13.44 -1.81
CA ASN A 200 6.54 -12.45 -0.74
C ASN A 200 5.28 -12.05 0.05
N MET A 201 4.37 -13.01 0.31
CA MET A 201 3.22 -12.74 1.19
C MET A 201 3.65 -12.39 2.62
N TYR A 202 4.84 -12.85 3.04
CA TYR A 202 5.35 -12.64 4.40
C TYR A 202 6.79 -12.13 4.39
N GLY A 203 7.14 -11.30 5.37
CA GLY A 203 8.51 -10.98 5.74
C GLY A 203 9.20 -9.86 4.96
N MET A 204 8.70 -9.42 3.82
CA MET A 204 9.28 -8.27 3.12
C MET A 204 8.67 -6.95 3.60
N VAL A 205 7.36 -6.79 3.44
CA VAL A 205 6.60 -5.62 3.86
C VAL A 205 5.27 -6.05 4.40
N TRP A 206 4.66 -5.23 5.25
CA TRP A 206 3.23 -5.22 5.49
C TRP A 206 2.55 -4.63 4.27
N GLU A 207 1.29 -4.97 4.06
CA GLU A 207 0.59 -4.52 2.87
C GLU A 207 -0.75 -3.87 3.18
N TRP A 208 -0.99 -2.73 2.54
CA TRP A 208 -2.28 -2.07 2.55
C TRP A 208 -3.36 -2.94 1.91
N THR A 209 -4.51 -2.99 2.53
CA THR A 209 -5.74 -3.57 1.99
C THR A 209 -6.79 -2.48 1.83
N TYR A 210 -7.79 -2.73 0.97
CA TYR A 210 -8.84 -1.75 0.70
C TYR A 210 -9.59 -1.34 1.97
N ASP A 211 -9.92 -2.30 2.79
CA ASP A 211 -10.74 -2.20 4.01
C ASP A 211 -9.92 -2.39 5.29
N PHE A 212 -8.67 -1.93 5.31
CA PHE A 212 -7.71 -2.13 6.40
C PHE A 212 -8.26 -1.77 7.79
N ASN A 213 -9.19 -0.80 7.86
CA ASN A 213 -9.80 -0.32 9.11
C ASN A 213 -11.14 -1.01 9.46
N SER A 214 -11.61 -1.97 8.68
CA SER A 214 -12.89 -2.66 8.91
C SER A 214 -12.90 -3.45 10.22
N VAL A 215 -11.71 -3.86 10.69
CA VAL A 215 -11.53 -4.51 11.99
C VAL A 215 -11.98 -3.61 13.15
N MET A 216 -11.83 -2.28 13.02
CA MET A 216 -12.30 -1.32 14.03
C MET A 216 -13.80 -1.08 13.95
N MET A 217 -14.40 -1.16 12.76
CA MET A 217 -15.83 -0.88 12.55
C MET A 217 -16.73 -2.01 13.04
N SER A 218 -16.24 -3.26 13.10
CA SER A 218 -16.99 -4.38 13.69
C SER A 218 -17.14 -4.25 15.22
N GLY A 219 -16.45 -3.29 15.85
CA GLY A 219 -16.56 -2.93 17.26
C GLY A 219 -17.39 -1.67 17.55
N GLU A 220 -18.02 -1.07 16.53
CA GLU A 220 -18.81 0.14 16.70
C GLU A 220 -20.18 -0.14 17.32
N SER A 221 -20.19 -0.32 18.61
CA SER A 221 -21.27 0.10 19.47
C SER A 221 -20.79 1.32 20.24
N ARG A 222 -21.21 2.51 19.85
CA ARG A 222 -20.89 3.80 20.52
C ARG A 222 -21.38 3.89 21.96
N LYS A 223 -21.69 2.80 22.60
CA LYS A 223 -22.25 2.76 23.95
C LYS A 223 -21.53 1.84 24.95
N ASP A 224 -20.50 1.10 24.56
CA ASP A 224 -19.78 0.25 25.50
C ASP A 224 -18.26 0.31 25.28
N ASN A 225 -17.51 0.28 26.38
CA ASN A 225 -16.05 0.14 26.47
C ASN A 225 -15.48 -1.14 25.82
N THR A 226 -16.25 -1.82 24.95
CA THR A 226 -15.96 -3.11 24.34
C THR A 226 -14.94 -3.08 23.18
N VAL A 227 -14.56 -1.89 22.67
CA VAL A 227 -13.50 -1.76 21.64
C VAL A 227 -12.14 -2.22 22.20
N ASN A 228 -11.88 -1.92 23.47
CA ASN A 228 -10.69 -2.41 24.15
C ASN A 228 -10.78 -3.91 24.45
N ASP A 229 -11.96 -4.44 24.73
CA ASP A 229 -12.15 -5.86 25.04
C ASP A 229 -11.90 -6.76 23.83
N ASN A 230 -12.22 -6.34 22.61
CA ASN A 230 -11.92 -7.14 21.40
C ASN A 230 -10.43 -7.14 21.02
N LEU A 231 -9.71 -6.03 21.22
CA LEU A 231 -8.25 -5.97 21.14
C LEU A 231 -7.59 -6.69 22.33
N PHE A 232 -8.18 -6.60 23.52
CA PHE A 232 -7.75 -7.33 24.72
C PHE A 232 -8.12 -8.81 24.65
N CYS A 233 -9.26 -9.18 24.09
CA CYS A 233 -9.62 -10.58 23.86
C CYS A 233 -8.73 -11.22 22.79
N ALA A 234 -8.31 -10.46 21.75
CA ALA A 234 -7.26 -10.92 20.84
C ALA A 234 -5.90 -11.04 21.56
N GLY A 235 -5.60 -10.13 22.48
CA GLY A 235 -4.43 -10.21 23.38
C GLY A 235 -4.50 -11.38 24.37
N ALA A 236 -5.68 -11.68 24.92
CA ALA A 236 -5.89 -12.82 25.79
C ALA A 236 -5.89 -14.17 25.06
N ALA A 237 -6.29 -14.21 23.76
CA ALA A 237 -6.14 -15.40 22.93
C ALA A 237 -4.67 -15.70 22.61
N VAL A 238 -3.78 -14.73 22.70
CA VAL A 238 -2.33 -14.87 22.55
C VAL A 238 -1.67 -15.47 23.80
N THR A 239 -2.28 -15.36 24.95
CA THR A 239 -1.82 -16.09 26.17
C THR A 239 -2.17 -17.57 26.15
N SER A 240 -3.07 -18.00 25.25
CA SER A 240 -3.30 -19.40 24.98
C SER A 240 -2.33 -19.89 23.90
N SER A 241 -1.52 -20.83 24.19
CA SER A 241 -0.54 -21.67 23.51
C SER A 241 -0.62 -21.86 21.96
N ASP A 242 -1.39 -21.09 21.20
CA ASP A 242 -1.54 -21.28 19.76
C ASP A 242 -0.83 -20.17 18.95
N LEU A 243 0.45 -20.39 18.66
CA LEU A 243 1.28 -19.50 17.84
C LEU A 243 0.68 -19.21 16.45
N ARG A 244 -0.21 -20.06 15.93
CA ARG A 244 -0.91 -19.86 14.64
C ARG A 244 -1.79 -18.62 14.67
N ASN A 245 -2.42 -18.38 15.78
CA ASN A 245 -3.24 -17.22 16.00
C ASN A 245 -2.43 -15.94 16.16
N TYR A 246 -1.18 -16.06 16.65
CA TYR A 246 -0.31 -14.90 16.87
C TYR A 246 0.10 -14.20 15.55
N ALA A 247 0.46 -14.95 14.51
CA ALA A 247 0.81 -14.37 13.21
C ALA A 247 -0.36 -13.60 12.56
N ALA A 248 -1.58 -14.15 12.65
CA ALA A 248 -2.77 -13.43 12.20
C ALA A 248 -3.06 -12.21 13.09
N PHE A 249 -2.97 -12.37 14.41
CA PHE A 249 -3.16 -11.28 15.37
C PHE A 249 -2.29 -10.07 15.05
N ILE A 250 -0.98 -10.25 14.80
CA ILE A 250 -0.07 -9.14 14.48
C ILE A 250 -0.54 -8.38 13.23
N ARG A 251 -1.01 -9.09 12.18
CA ARG A 251 -1.50 -8.45 10.94
C ARG A 251 -2.75 -7.61 11.20
N TYR A 252 -3.69 -8.14 11.95
CA TYR A 252 -4.92 -7.42 12.27
C TYR A 252 -4.66 -6.25 13.23
N ALA A 253 -3.78 -6.44 14.23
CA ALA A 253 -3.40 -5.37 15.16
C ALA A 253 -2.73 -4.19 14.45
N LEU A 254 -1.83 -4.46 13.50
CA LEU A 254 -1.24 -3.41 12.67
C LEU A 254 -2.33 -2.65 11.89
N ARG A 255 -3.17 -3.35 11.14
CA ARG A 255 -4.23 -2.72 10.34
C ARG A 255 -5.19 -1.89 11.20
N GLY A 256 -5.55 -2.36 12.39
CA GLY A 256 -6.39 -1.62 13.34
C GLY A 256 -5.72 -0.42 14.00
N SER A 257 -4.39 -0.32 13.97
CA SER A 257 -3.62 0.76 14.63
C SER A 257 -3.22 1.90 13.71
N ILE A 258 -3.32 1.74 12.39
CA ILE A 258 -2.84 2.72 11.40
C ILE A 258 -3.98 3.58 10.83
N LYS A 259 -3.63 4.81 10.45
CA LYS A 259 -4.52 5.72 9.71
C LYS A 259 -4.18 5.70 8.23
N ALA A 260 -5.15 6.05 7.38
CA ALA A 260 -4.98 6.02 5.92
C ALA A 260 -3.82 6.90 5.40
N ASN A 261 -3.47 7.96 6.10
CA ASN A 261 -2.36 8.85 5.73
C ASN A 261 -1.00 8.46 6.35
N TYR A 262 -0.93 7.39 7.16
CA TYR A 262 0.35 6.93 7.74
C TYR A 262 1.25 6.31 6.68
N CYS A 263 2.55 6.58 6.80
CA CYS A 263 3.59 6.11 5.90
C CYS A 263 4.70 5.43 6.72
N LEU A 264 4.71 4.11 6.74
CA LEU A 264 5.67 3.33 7.53
C LEU A 264 6.76 2.74 6.63
N ASN A 265 7.97 2.63 7.17
CA ASN A 265 9.15 2.15 6.44
C ASN A 265 9.10 0.66 6.05
N ASN A 266 8.14 -0.08 6.56
CA ASN A 266 7.90 -1.48 6.30
C ASN A 266 6.48 -1.77 5.78
N LEU A 267 5.76 -0.76 5.30
CA LEU A 267 4.41 -0.86 4.79
C LEU A 267 4.36 -0.45 3.32
N GLY A 268 4.04 -1.40 2.46
CA GLY A 268 3.85 -1.27 1.03
C GLY A 268 2.46 -1.76 0.61
N PHE A 269 2.34 -2.30 -0.60
CA PHE A 269 1.08 -2.82 -1.11
C PHE A 269 1.28 -3.70 -2.36
N ARG A 270 0.26 -4.47 -2.69
CA ARG A 270 0.04 -5.11 -4.00
C ARG A 270 -1.37 -4.82 -4.48
N CYS A 271 -1.64 -5.05 -5.75
CA CYS A 271 -2.96 -4.81 -6.32
C CYS A 271 -3.72 -6.11 -6.58
N ALA A 272 -5.04 -5.97 -6.63
CA ALA A 272 -5.99 -7.00 -7.02
C ALA A 272 -6.87 -6.50 -8.16
N LYS A 273 -7.59 -7.43 -8.81
CA LYS A 273 -8.58 -7.12 -9.83
C LYS A 273 -9.76 -8.09 -9.70
N ASN A 274 -10.97 -7.58 -9.91
CA ASN A 274 -12.13 -8.44 -9.95
C ASN A 274 -12.08 -9.31 -11.21
N LYS A 275 -12.51 -10.55 -11.09
CA LYS A 275 -12.85 -11.38 -12.24
C LYS A 275 -14.23 -10.97 -12.72
N ASN A 276 -14.34 -10.62 -14.00
CA ASN A 276 -15.62 -10.32 -14.65
C ASN A 276 -16.34 -11.62 -14.98
#